data_821327e1a0b5b74ea3ccb82ab234d1bc
#
_entry.id   821327e1a0b5b74ea3ccb82ab234d1bc
#
_cell.length_a   1.000
_cell.length_b   1.000
_cell.length_c   1.000
_cell.angle_alpha   90.00
_cell.angle_beta   90.00
_cell.angle_gamma   90.00
#
_symmetry.space_group_name_H-M   'P 1'
#
loop_
_entity.id
_entity.type
_entity.pdbx_description
1 polymer ?
#
loop_
_entity_poly.entity_id
_entity_poly.type
_entity_poly.pdbx_seq_one_letter_code
_entity_poly.pdbx_strand_id
1 'polypeptide(L)'
;MGGEGVGEKAVSARLDSRLACWSDREKFVYLLIPAAGSGRRMGSDRNKLLLSLRGRSILAWTLIAAKAAQSIDWIGIIGQPEDWSAFKDIAADLGLTQQVHLIPGGTTRQESVYCGLKALPAEADRVLIHDGARCLATPALLDRCAAALLTCPGLIAAIPVKDTIKVVASESLQIAQTLDRRRLWAAQTPQGFEVESLRRCHAEAEQQQLEVTDDAALFEHFGLPVQIVEGEDTNLKVTTPVDLAIAEYILQQRLI
;
A
#
# COMPACT_ATOMS: atom_id res chain seq x y z
N MET A 1 -6.07 -38.04 4.62
CA MET A 1 -5.99 -37.12 3.51
C MET A 1 -7.36 -36.49 3.31
N GLY A 2 -7.54 -35.20 3.49
CA GLY A 2 -8.80 -34.48 3.26
C GLY A 2 -9.19 -33.55 4.40
N GLY A 3 -8.53 -32.38 4.58
CA GLY A 3 -8.88 -31.44 5.65
C GLY A 3 -8.59 -29.96 5.34
N GLU A 4 -8.06 -29.61 4.17
CA GLU A 4 -7.57 -28.24 3.92
C GLU A 4 -8.46 -27.36 3.01
N GLY A 5 -9.58 -27.88 2.49
CA GLY A 5 -10.42 -27.13 1.54
C GLY A 5 -11.66 -26.45 2.13
N VAL A 6 -11.97 -26.65 3.40
CA VAL A 6 -13.24 -26.15 4.00
C VAL A 6 -13.13 -24.75 4.60
N GLY A 7 -11.94 -24.36 5.04
CA GLY A 7 -11.72 -23.05 5.68
C GLY A 7 -11.76 -21.87 4.70
N GLU A 8 -11.10 -22.00 3.57
CA GLU A 8 -11.00 -20.90 2.56
C GLU A 8 -12.34 -20.59 1.88
N LYS A 9 -13.11 -21.63 1.52
CA LYS A 9 -14.46 -21.44 0.96
C LYS A 9 -15.45 -20.83 1.95
N ALA A 10 -15.32 -21.15 3.24
CA ALA A 10 -16.19 -20.60 4.27
C ALA A 10 -15.87 -19.13 4.59
N VAL A 11 -14.62 -18.72 4.49
CA VAL A 11 -14.20 -17.31 4.66
C VAL A 11 -14.63 -16.48 3.45
N SER A 12 -14.43 -16.96 2.22
CA SER A 12 -14.90 -16.30 1.00
C SER A 12 -16.43 -16.14 0.99
N ALA A 13 -17.18 -17.20 1.28
CA ALA A 13 -18.65 -17.14 1.31
C ALA A 13 -19.20 -16.20 2.42
N ARG A 14 -18.49 -16.06 3.55
CA ARG A 14 -18.86 -15.09 4.60
C ARG A 14 -18.53 -13.64 4.23
N LEU A 15 -17.45 -13.40 3.46
CA LEU A 15 -17.16 -12.08 2.88
C LEU A 15 -18.22 -11.69 1.85
N ASP A 16 -18.57 -12.59 0.91
CA ASP A 16 -19.56 -12.32 -0.12
C ASP A 16 -20.94 -12.01 0.45
N SER A 17 -21.36 -12.73 1.50
CA SER A 17 -22.64 -12.47 2.17
C SER A 17 -22.69 -11.17 2.98
N ARG A 18 -21.55 -10.69 3.48
CA ARG A 18 -21.45 -9.39 4.17
C ARG A 18 -21.46 -8.23 3.18
N LEU A 19 -20.73 -8.33 2.06
CA LEU A 19 -20.71 -7.31 1.02
C LEU A 19 -22.10 -7.10 0.37
N ALA A 20 -22.94 -8.12 0.33
CA ALA A 20 -24.29 -8.03 -0.22
C ALA A 20 -25.29 -7.21 0.64
N CYS A 21 -24.96 -6.90 1.90
CA CYS A 21 -25.83 -6.20 2.84
C CYS A 21 -25.54 -4.71 3.00
N TRP A 22 -24.53 -4.15 2.28
CA TRP A 22 -24.07 -2.77 2.43
C TRP A 22 -24.66 -1.85 1.35
N SER A 23 -24.90 -0.59 1.71
CA SER A 23 -25.23 0.41 0.70
C SER A 23 -24.07 0.56 -0.29
N ASP A 24 -24.34 0.88 -1.55
CA ASP A 24 -23.28 0.95 -2.58
C ASP A 24 -22.13 1.90 -2.21
N ARG A 25 -22.37 2.92 -1.38
CA ARG A 25 -21.33 3.84 -0.87
C ARG A 25 -20.40 3.20 0.18
N GLU A 26 -20.89 2.26 0.98
CA GLU A 26 -20.10 1.60 2.03
C GLU A 26 -19.13 0.54 1.50
N LYS A 27 -19.24 0.18 0.22
CA LYS A 27 -18.40 -0.84 -0.43
C LYS A 27 -17.07 -0.30 -0.90
N PHE A 28 -16.94 1.02 -1.12
CA PHE A 28 -15.76 1.61 -1.73
C PHE A 28 -14.82 2.23 -0.70
N VAL A 29 -13.53 2.07 -0.94
CA VAL A 29 -12.45 2.76 -0.23
C VAL A 29 -11.65 3.60 -1.22
N TYR A 30 -11.11 4.70 -0.73
CA TYR A 30 -10.22 5.58 -1.49
C TYR A 30 -8.81 5.04 -1.47
N LEU A 31 -8.11 5.09 -2.60
CA LEU A 31 -6.72 4.62 -2.69
C LEU A 31 -5.79 5.81 -2.88
N LEU A 32 -4.82 5.98 -1.99
CA LEU A 32 -3.72 6.93 -2.13
C LEU A 32 -2.43 6.19 -2.50
N ILE A 33 -1.78 6.66 -3.56
CA ILE A 33 -0.52 6.08 -4.06
C ILE A 33 0.59 7.12 -3.94
N PRO A 34 1.44 7.06 -2.88
CA PRO A 34 2.64 7.88 -2.80
C PRO A 34 3.61 7.56 -3.95
N ALA A 35 3.86 8.55 -4.80
CA ALA A 35 4.63 8.46 -6.04
C ALA A 35 5.70 9.56 -6.17
N ALA A 36 5.93 10.37 -5.13
CA ALA A 36 6.85 11.52 -5.16
C ALA A 36 8.35 11.15 -5.02
N GLY A 37 8.69 9.88 -4.88
CA GLY A 37 10.07 9.44 -4.64
C GLY A 37 11.00 9.56 -5.84
N SER A 38 12.17 10.19 -5.67
CA SER A 38 13.16 10.52 -6.70
C SER A 38 13.94 9.34 -7.31
N GLY A 39 13.71 8.10 -6.90
CA GLY A 39 14.36 6.91 -7.49
C GLY A 39 15.88 6.78 -7.36
N ARG A 40 16.57 7.63 -6.56
CA ARG A 40 18.04 7.70 -6.45
C ARG A 40 18.74 6.34 -6.27
N ARG A 41 18.13 5.42 -5.53
CA ARG A 41 18.67 4.05 -5.30
C ARG A 41 18.65 3.14 -6.52
N MET A 42 17.93 3.52 -7.57
CA MET A 42 17.84 2.81 -8.84
C MET A 42 18.84 3.36 -9.89
N GLY A 43 19.70 4.34 -9.51
CA GLY A 43 20.64 4.98 -10.43
C GLY A 43 19.97 5.79 -11.55
N SER A 44 18.73 6.20 -11.35
CA SER A 44 17.95 6.97 -12.34
C SER A 44 17.72 8.40 -11.84
N ASP A 45 17.90 9.38 -12.72
CA ASP A 45 17.52 10.78 -12.51
C ASP A 45 16.00 10.99 -12.65
N ARG A 46 15.25 9.93 -12.99
CA ARG A 46 13.80 9.94 -13.17
C ARG A 46 13.10 9.18 -12.06
N ASN A 47 11.82 9.46 -11.89
CA ASN A 47 10.97 8.73 -10.97
C ASN A 47 10.99 7.23 -11.30
N LYS A 48 11.38 6.39 -10.33
CA LYS A 48 11.50 4.94 -10.52
C LYS A 48 10.18 4.26 -10.93
N LEU A 49 9.04 4.87 -10.59
CA LEU A 49 7.72 4.33 -10.95
C LEU A 49 7.45 4.40 -12.46
N LEU A 50 8.23 5.22 -13.18
CA LEU A 50 8.18 5.32 -14.65
C LEU A 50 9.12 4.32 -15.34
N LEU A 51 9.94 3.56 -14.59
CA LEU A 51 10.80 2.53 -15.17
C LEU A 51 9.94 1.42 -15.80
N SER A 52 10.43 0.94 -16.96
CA SER A 52 9.74 -0.12 -17.69
C SER A 52 9.91 -1.48 -17.01
N LEU A 53 8.83 -2.20 -16.87
CA LEU A 53 8.73 -3.55 -16.36
C LEU A 53 7.79 -4.34 -17.28
N ARG A 54 8.30 -5.26 -18.09
CA ARG A 54 7.48 -6.04 -19.06
C ARG A 54 6.64 -5.17 -20.00
N GLY A 55 7.25 -4.10 -20.54
CA GLY A 55 6.60 -3.21 -21.51
C GLY A 55 5.62 -2.19 -20.93
N ARG A 56 5.47 -2.12 -19.61
CA ARG A 56 4.65 -1.12 -18.90
C ARG A 56 5.46 -0.48 -17.79
N SER A 57 5.10 0.71 -17.34
CA SER A 57 5.75 1.30 -16.17
C SER A 57 5.36 0.56 -14.87
N ILE A 58 6.22 0.67 -13.84
CA ILE A 58 5.93 0.13 -12.50
C ILE A 58 4.58 0.66 -11.99
N LEU A 59 4.32 1.97 -12.15
CA LEU A 59 3.05 2.59 -11.77
C LEU A 59 1.86 1.99 -12.54
N ALA A 60 2.03 1.70 -13.83
CA ALA A 60 0.96 1.11 -14.62
C ALA A 60 0.50 -0.25 -14.07
N TRP A 61 1.43 -1.08 -13.61
CA TRP A 61 1.08 -2.36 -12.97
C TRP A 61 0.32 -2.16 -11.67
N THR A 62 0.73 -1.19 -10.84
CA THR A 62 -0.02 -0.84 -9.62
C THR A 62 -1.43 -0.37 -9.95
N LEU A 63 -1.60 0.47 -10.97
CA LEU A 63 -2.91 0.96 -11.41
C LEU A 63 -3.77 -0.15 -12.04
N ILE A 64 -3.17 -1.12 -12.74
CA ILE A 64 -3.88 -2.29 -13.26
C ILE A 64 -4.47 -3.12 -12.11
N ALA A 65 -3.71 -3.34 -11.04
CA ALA A 65 -4.22 -4.04 -9.86
C ALA A 65 -5.35 -3.26 -9.18
N ALA A 66 -5.19 -1.94 -9.01
CA ALA A 66 -6.22 -1.07 -8.43
C ALA A 66 -7.50 -1.05 -9.27
N LYS A 67 -7.38 -0.97 -10.62
CA LYS A 67 -8.51 -1.02 -11.55
C LYS A 67 -9.30 -2.33 -11.47
N ALA A 68 -8.61 -3.43 -11.22
CA ALA A 68 -9.23 -4.76 -11.15
C ALA A 68 -9.81 -5.08 -9.77
N ALA A 69 -9.48 -4.32 -8.73
CA ALA A 69 -10.07 -4.43 -7.41
C ALA A 69 -11.52 -3.92 -7.42
N GLN A 70 -12.42 -4.64 -6.76
CA GLN A 70 -13.85 -4.31 -6.72
C GLN A 70 -14.18 -3.19 -5.72
N SER A 71 -13.30 -2.97 -4.76
CA SER A 71 -13.48 -2.01 -3.67
C SER A 71 -12.89 -0.62 -3.95
N ILE A 72 -12.19 -0.42 -5.09
CA ILE A 72 -11.50 0.85 -5.41
C ILE A 72 -12.22 1.55 -6.56
N ASP A 73 -12.70 2.77 -6.31
CA ASP A 73 -13.34 3.61 -7.34
C ASP A 73 -12.65 4.97 -7.52
N TRP A 74 -11.87 5.40 -6.55
CA TRP A 74 -11.14 6.66 -6.57
C TRP A 74 -9.66 6.45 -6.23
N ILE A 75 -8.75 7.03 -7.02
CA ILE A 75 -7.31 6.84 -6.90
C ILE A 75 -6.60 8.20 -6.88
N GLY A 76 -5.97 8.55 -5.78
CA GLY A 76 -5.08 9.71 -5.67
C GLY A 76 -3.62 9.31 -5.89
N ILE A 77 -2.99 9.81 -6.94
CA ILE A 77 -1.55 9.66 -7.17
C ILE A 77 -0.85 10.89 -6.62
N ILE A 78 -0.05 10.71 -5.58
CA ILE A 78 0.66 11.80 -4.91
C ILE A 78 2.07 11.86 -5.48
N GLY A 79 2.33 12.84 -6.35
CA GLY A 79 3.58 12.94 -7.08
C GLY A 79 4.10 14.35 -7.24
N GLN A 80 5.29 14.48 -7.84
CA GLN A 80 5.83 15.77 -8.20
C GLN A 80 5.21 16.27 -9.51
N PRO A 81 4.98 17.59 -9.69
CA PRO A 81 4.37 18.14 -10.91
C PRO A 81 5.10 17.75 -12.21
N GLU A 82 6.41 17.54 -12.14
CA GLU A 82 7.25 17.14 -13.27
C GLU A 82 6.85 15.77 -13.85
N ASP A 83 6.29 14.88 -13.02
CA ASP A 83 5.88 13.52 -13.41
C ASP A 83 4.42 13.46 -13.91
N TRP A 84 3.65 14.54 -13.73
CA TRP A 84 2.19 14.50 -13.96
C TRP A 84 1.80 14.22 -15.40
N SER A 85 2.57 14.68 -16.38
CA SER A 85 2.29 14.35 -17.80
C SER A 85 2.33 12.85 -18.00
N ALA A 86 3.41 12.19 -17.53
CA ALA A 86 3.55 10.75 -17.65
C ALA A 86 2.46 9.98 -16.86
N PHE A 87 2.07 10.46 -15.67
CA PHE A 87 1.00 9.82 -14.89
C PHE A 87 -0.37 9.95 -15.57
N LYS A 88 -0.67 11.09 -16.23
CA LYS A 88 -1.88 11.27 -17.03
C LYS A 88 -1.91 10.34 -18.22
N ASP A 89 -0.80 10.21 -18.93
CA ASP A 89 -0.71 9.32 -20.10
C ASP A 89 -0.93 7.87 -19.68
N ILE A 90 -0.32 7.42 -18.58
CA ILE A 90 -0.53 6.07 -18.02
C ILE A 90 -2.00 5.86 -17.63
N ALA A 91 -2.62 6.83 -16.97
CA ALA A 91 -4.03 6.74 -16.57
C ALA A 91 -4.96 6.68 -17.81
N ALA A 92 -4.68 7.48 -18.83
CA ALA A 92 -5.42 7.49 -20.08
C ALA A 92 -5.32 6.14 -20.82
N ASP A 93 -4.11 5.60 -20.95
CA ASP A 93 -3.87 4.30 -21.61
C ASP A 93 -4.60 3.15 -20.89
N LEU A 94 -4.81 3.27 -19.60
CA LEU A 94 -5.55 2.29 -18.79
C LEU A 94 -7.05 2.58 -18.72
N GLY A 95 -7.54 3.68 -19.30
CA GLY A 95 -8.95 4.09 -19.22
C GLY A 95 -9.36 4.51 -17.79
N LEU A 96 -8.45 5.11 -17.02
CA LEU A 96 -8.64 5.53 -15.63
C LEU A 96 -8.71 7.05 -15.47
N THR A 97 -8.84 7.82 -16.53
CA THR A 97 -8.78 9.30 -16.53
C THR A 97 -9.77 9.94 -15.55
N GLN A 98 -10.93 9.34 -15.34
CA GLN A 98 -11.96 9.85 -14.43
C GLN A 98 -11.75 9.45 -12.97
N GLN A 99 -11.05 8.35 -12.71
CA GLN A 99 -10.83 7.79 -11.37
C GLN A 99 -9.51 8.27 -10.77
N VAL A 100 -8.53 8.68 -11.61
CA VAL A 100 -7.21 9.10 -11.15
C VAL A 100 -7.16 10.60 -10.95
N HIS A 101 -6.75 10.99 -9.73
CA HIS A 101 -6.57 12.37 -9.31
C HIS A 101 -5.10 12.62 -8.96
N LEU A 102 -4.47 13.61 -9.58
CA LEU A 102 -3.08 13.97 -9.29
C LEU A 102 -3.02 14.96 -8.15
N ILE A 103 -2.20 14.65 -7.16
CA ILE A 103 -2.06 15.41 -5.93
C ILE A 103 -0.58 15.80 -5.77
N PRO A 104 -0.27 17.07 -5.47
CA PRO A 104 1.11 17.46 -5.23
C PRO A 104 1.65 16.79 -3.96
N GLY A 105 2.84 16.19 -4.06
CA GLY A 105 3.54 15.60 -2.94
C GLY A 105 4.26 16.63 -2.08
N GLY A 106 4.55 16.25 -0.83
CA GLY A 106 5.43 17.00 0.07
C GLY A 106 6.91 16.63 -0.11
N THR A 107 7.75 17.08 0.83
CA THR A 107 9.20 16.80 0.85
C THR A 107 9.52 15.42 1.39
N THR A 108 8.65 14.90 2.28
CA THR A 108 8.75 13.56 2.86
C THR A 108 7.59 12.67 2.41
N ARG A 109 7.71 11.35 2.66
CA ARG A 109 6.61 10.41 2.45
C ARG A 109 5.40 10.77 3.33
N GLN A 110 5.65 11.09 4.60
CA GLN A 110 4.63 11.46 5.57
C GLN A 110 3.85 12.71 5.13
N GLU A 111 4.55 13.78 4.74
CA GLU A 111 3.93 15.00 4.19
C GLU A 111 3.14 14.71 2.92
N SER A 112 3.67 13.87 2.02
CA SER A 112 2.98 13.48 0.79
C SER A 112 1.66 12.78 1.09
N VAL A 113 1.64 11.82 2.03
CA VAL A 113 0.42 11.16 2.46
C VAL A 113 -0.56 12.15 3.07
N TYR A 114 -0.08 13.09 3.90
CA TYR A 114 -0.95 14.13 4.48
C TYR A 114 -1.56 15.06 3.42
N CYS A 115 -0.80 15.41 2.37
CA CYS A 115 -1.35 16.11 1.20
C CYS A 115 -2.46 15.29 0.52
N GLY A 116 -2.24 13.99 0.35
CA GLY A 116 -3.25 13.06 -0.16
C GLY A 116 -4.52 13.04 0.67
N LEU A 117 -4.39 12.92 1.99
CA LEU A 117 -5.53 12.91 2.92
C LEU A 117 -6.35 14.21 2.87
N LYS A 118 -5.68 15.36 2.71
CA LYS A 118 -6.35 16.67 2.55
C LYS A 118 -7.11 16.79 1.23
N ALA A 119 -6.66 16.09 0.19
CA ALA A 119 -7.27 16.12 -1.14
C ALA A 119 -8.40 15.09 -1.32
N LEU A 120 -8.63 14.19 -0.37
CA LEU A 120 -9.74 13.24 -0.43
C LEU A 120 -11.09 13.98 -0.44
N PRO A 121 -12.10 13.47 -1.17
CA PRO A 121 -13.47 13.95 -1.09
C PRO A 121 -13.99 14.03 0.35
N ALA A 122 -14.92 14.95 0.60
CA ALA A 122 -15.42 15.19 1.94
C ALA A 122 -16.16 13.97 2.55
N GLU A 123 -16.73 13.14 1.69
CA GLU A 123 -17.43 11.90 2.05
C GLU A 123 -16.50 10.71 2.29
N ALA A 124 -15.18 10.87 2.09
CA ALA A 124 -14.23 9.78 2.31
C ALA A 124 -14.12 9.43 3.79
N ASP A 125 -14.53 8.23 4.15
CA ASP A 125 -14.48 7.70 5.51
C ASP A 125 -13.32 6.70 5.72
N ARG A 126 -12.90 5.99 4.65
CA ARG A 126 -11.84 4.98 4.68
C ARG A 126 -10.87 5.15 3.52
N VAL A 127 -9.59 4.93 3.79
CA VAL A 127 -8.52 5.06 2.82
C VAL A 127 -7.56 3.89 2.90
N LEU A 128 -7.10 3.41 1.75
CA LEU A 128 -5.92 2.57 1.62
C LEU A 128 -4.76 3.42 1.12
N ILE A 129 -3.59 3.28 1.74
CA ILE A 129 -2.33 3.87 1.29
C ILE A 129 -1.48 2.75 0.74
N HIS A 130 -1.14 2.83 -0.55
CA HIS A 130 -0.39 1.78 -1.23
C HIS A 130 0.84 2.34 -1.94
N ASP A 131 2.01 1.82 -1.59
CA ASP A 131 3.26 2.23 -2.23
C ASP A 131 3.21 1.93 -3.75
N GLY A 132 3.37 2.95 -4.59
CA GLY A 132 3.38 2.78 -6.05
C GLY A 132 4.46 1.82 -6.57
N ALA A 133 5.47 1.53 -5.75
CA ALA A 133 6.53 0.58 -6.05
C ALA A 133 6.21 -0.89 -5.69
N ARG A 134 5.02 -1.18 -5.15
CA ARG A 134 4.53 -2.55 -4.91
C ARG A 134 3.60 -3.00 -6.03
N CYS A 135 4.11 -2.97 -7.23
CA CYS A 135 3.37 -3.22 -8.47
C CYS A 135 2.89 -4.66 -8.67
N LEU A 136 3.20 -5.55 -7.75
CA LEU A 136 2.79 -6.96 -7.77
C LEU A 136 1.65 -7.27 -6.78
N ALA A 137 1.15 -6.28 -6.05
CA ALA A 137 -0.05 -6.45 -5.25
C ALA A 137 -1.21 -6.97 -6.12
N THR A 138 -1.95 -7.94 -5.60
CA THR A 138 -3.12 -8.47 -6.32
C THR A 138 -4.37 -7.64 -6.03
N PRO A 139 -5.36 -7.60 -6.94
CA PRO A 139 -6.67 -7.02 -6.65
C PRO A 139 -7.30 -7.64 -5.40
N ALA A 140 -7.15 -8.95 -5.21
CA ALA A 140 -7.66 -9.65 -4.04
C ALA A 140 -7.04 -9.18 -2.72
N LEU A 141 -5.77 -8.75 -2.70
CA LEU A 141 -5.15 -8.17 -1.51
C LEU A 141 -5.76 -6.78 -1.20
N LEU A 142 -5.98 -5.95 -2.22
CA LEU A 142 -6.64 -4.65 -2.06
C LEU A 142 -8.06 -4.82 -1.49
N ASP A 143 -8.86 -5.71 -2.09
CA ASP A 143 -10.23 -5.99 -1.66
C ASP A 143 -10.27 -6.59 -0.24
N ARG A 144 -9.33 -7.47 0.11
CA ARG A 144 -9.20 -8.06 1.45
C ARG A 144 -8.89 -7.01 2.51
N CYS A 145 -8.00 -6.05 2.21
CA CYS A 145 -7.70 -4.93 3.10
C CYS A 145 -8.91 -3.98 3.22
N ALA A 146 -9.58 -3.66 2.12
CA ALA A 146 -10.79 -2.84 2.14
C ALA A 146 -11.89 -3.46 3.00
N ALA A 147 -12.14 -4.76 2.83
CA ALA A 147 -13.12 -5.48 3.63
C ALA A 147 -12.78 -5.50 5.13
N ALA A 148 -11.50 -5.64 5.49
CA ALA A 148 -11.07 -5.63 6.89
C ALA A 148 -11.27 -4.26 7.56
N LEU A 149 -11.15 -3.14 6.83
CA LEU A 149 -11.43 -1.79 7.32
C LEU A 149 -12.88 -1.56 7.74
N LEU A 150 -13.79 -2.43 7.40
CA LEU A 150 -15.17 -2.36 7.87
C LEU A 150 -15.30 -2.69 9.37
N THR A 151 -14.28 -3.31 9.96
CA THR A 151 -14.32 -3.83 11.33
C THR A 151 -13.19 -3.33 12.23
N CYS A 152 -12.22 -2.57 11.69
CA CYS A 152 -11.12 -2.01 12.46
C CYS A 152 -10.75 -0.62 11.95
N PRO A 153 -10.28 0.30 12.82
CA PRO A 153 -9.95 1.67 12.45
C PRO A 153 -8.61 1.80 11.71
N GLY A 154 -7.75 0.79 11.83
CA GLY A 154 -6.44 0.76 11.18
C GLY A 154 -5.97 -0.66 10.90
N LEU A 155 -5.30 -0.85 9.76
CA LEU A 155 -4.71 -2.13 9.38
C LEU A 155 -3.47 -1.96 8.50
N ILE A 156 -2.65 -3.01 8.44
CA ILE A 156 -1.59 -3.15 7.47
C ILE A 156 -1.64 -4.54 6.82
N ALA A 157 -1.27 -4.62 5.54
CA ALA A 157 -0.84 -5.88 4.97
C ALA A 157 0.55 -6.23 5.52
N ALA A 158 0.77 -7.46 5.93
CA ALA A 158 2.08 -7.92 6.41
C ALA A 158 2.25 -9.43 6.20
N ILE A 159 3.49 -9.89 6.16
CA ILE A 159 3.83 -11.32 6.08
C ILE A 159 4.72 -11.72 7.26
N PRO A 160 4.66 -12.98 7.74
CA PRO A 160 5.57 -13.47 8.78
C PRO A 160 7.03 -13.36 8.32
N VAL A 161 7.91 -12.94 9.22
CA VAL A 161 9.36 -12.89 8.94
C VAL A 161 9.93 -14.31 8.83
N LYS A 162 10.57 -14.61 7.70
CA LYS A 162 11.17 -15.93 7.42
C LYS A 162 12.58 -16.07 8.00
N ASP A 163 13.34 -14.97 7.99
CA ASP A 163 14.73 -14.94 8.43
C ASP A 163 14.87 -14.82 9.95
N THR A 164 16.04 -15.19 10.47
CA THR A 164 16.40 -14.93 11.86
C THR A 164 16.87 -13.49 12.03
N ILE A 165 16.10 -12.66 12.74
CA ILE A 165 16.39 -11.25 12.94
C ILE A 165 17.31 -11.07 14.14
N LYS A 166 18.40 -10.30 13.95
CA LYS A 166 19.37 -9.91 14.96
C LYS A 166 19.26 -8.43 15.25
N VAL A 167 19.22 -8.06 16.52
CA VAL A 167 19.45 -6.69 16.95
C VAL A 167 20.96 -6.53 17.18
N VAL A 168 21.54 -5.48 16.63
CA VAL A 168 22.94 -5.13 16.80
C VAL A 168 23.09 -3.96 17.77
N ALA A 169 24.22 -3.88 18.47
CA ALA A 169 24.54 -2.73 19.31
C ALA A 169 24.76 -1.48 18.43
N SER A 170 24.32 -0.30 18.91
CA SER A 170 24.24 0.95 18.13
C SER A 170 25.58 1.41 17.54
N GLU A 171 26.72 1.07 18.16
CA GLU A 171 28.04 1.53 17.74
C GLU A 171 28.95 0.39 17.20
N SER A 172 28.38 -0.79 16.99
CA SER A 172 29.17 -1.94 16.54
C SER A 172 28.29 -2.91 15.72
N LEU A 173 28.92 -3.85 15.02
CA LEU A 173 28.23 -4.96 14.36
C LEU A 173 28.06 -6.18 15.28
N GLN A 174 28.27 -6.02 16.59
CA GLN A 174 28.06 -7.10 17.55
C GLN A 174 26.59 -7.36 17.78
N ILE A 175 26.21 -8.64 17.75
CA ILE A 175 24.85 -9.07 18.02
C ILE A 175 24.53 -8.83 19.49
N ALA A 176 23.52 -7.97 19.76
CA ALA A 176 23.00 -7.72 21.10
C ALA A 176 21.88 -8.70 21.46
N GLN A 177 21.02 -9.08 20.49
CA GLN A 177 19.85 -9.93 20.74
C GLN A 177 19.42 -10.66 19.48
N THR A 178 18.81 -11.85 19.65
CA THR A 178 18.05 -12.55 18.61
C THR A 178 16.57 -12.45 18.97
N LEU A 179 15.77 -11.93 18.05
CA LEU A 179 14.33 -11.77 18.25
C LEU A 179 13.58 -13.09 17.97
N ASP A 180 12.48 -13.33 18.68
CA ASP A 180 11.57 -14.44 18.40
C ASP A 180 10.74 -14.11 17.13
N ARG A 181 11.14 -14.68 15.99
CA ARG A 181 10.52 -14.41 14.70
C ARG A 181 9.02 -14.80 14.61
N ARG A 182 8.52 -15.65 15.52
CA ARG A 182 7.08 -16.01 15.56
C ARG A 182 6.19 -14.79 15.86
N ARG A 183 6.76 -13.72 16.41
CA ARG A 183 6.09 -12.46 16.73
C ARG A 183 6.46 -11.32 15.78
N LEU A 184 7.22 -11.60 14.73
CA LEU A 184 7.71 -10.59 13.79
C LEU A 184 7.01 -10.73 12.44
N TRP A 185 6.47 -9.61 11.99
CA TRP A 185 5.84 -9.49 10.69
C TRP A 185 6.53 -8.39 9.88
N ALA A 186 6.77 -8.65 8.61
CA ALA A 186 7.30 -7.65 7.69
C ALA A 186 6.15 -6.84 7.11
N ALA A 187 6.10 -5.56 7.48
CA ALA A 187 5.06 -4.64 7.02
C ALA A 187 5.11 -4.45 5.51
N GLN A 188 3.95 -4.53 4.89
CA GLN A 188 3.72 -4.22 3.50
C GLN A 188 2.71 -3.07 3.38
N THR A 189 2.31 -2.74 2.16
CA THR A 189 1.11 -2.00 1.86
C THR A 189 0.22 -2.85 0.95
N PRO A 190 -1.14 -2.69 0.97
CA PRO A 190 -1.88 -1.54 1.52
C PRO A 190 -1.79 -1.43 3.04
N GLN A 191 -1.78 -0.18 3.51
CA GLN A 191 -2.10 0.19 4.89
C GLN A 191 -3.43 0.92 4.85
N GLY A 192 -4.37 0.56 5.69
CA GLY A 192 -5.72 1.09 5.64
C GLY A 192 -6.13 1.76 6.93
N PHE A 193 -6.92 2.84 6.83
CA PHE A 193 -7.28 3.66 7.99
C PHE A 193 -8.63 4.36 7.83
N GLU A 194 -9.28 4.64 8.95
CA GLU A 194 -10.29 5.69 9.02
C GLU A 194 -9.67 7.04 8.69
N VAL A 195 -10.26 7.76 7.74
CA VAL A 195 -9.73 9.03 7.21
C VAL A 195 -9.61 10.09 8.29
N GLU A 196 -10.65 10.27 9.11
CA GLU A 196 -10.66 11.30 10.15
C GLU A 196 -9.62 11.04 11.23
N SER A 197 -9.51 9.79 11.68
CA SER A 197 -8.50 9.38 12.65
C SER A 197 -7.08 9.58 12.12
N LEU A 198 -6.82 9.21 10.85
CA LEU A 198 -5.51 9.39 10.26
C LEU A 198 -5.16 10.86 10.00
N ARG A 199 -6.13 11.69 9.57
CA ARG A 199 -5.94 13.15 9.43
C ARG A 199 -5.54 13.77 10.76
N ARG A 200 -6.20 13.39 11.86
CA ARG A 200 -5.86 13.87 13.20
C ARG A 200 -4.45 13.45 13.61
N CYS A 201 -4.09 12.18 13.41
CA CYS A 201 -2.74 11.70 13.72
C CYS A 201 -1.66 12.48 12.94
N HIS A 202 -1.87 12.74 11.64
CA HIS A 202 -0.93 13.53 10.85
C HIS A 202 -0.84 14.99 11.33
N ALA A 203 -1.97 15.63 11.67
CA ALA A 203 -1.99 17.01 12.17
C ALA A 203 -1.24 17.13 13.51
N GLU A 204 -1.46 16.19 14.43
CA GLU A 204 -0.78 16.16 15.73
C GLU A 204 0.73 15.83 15.56
N ALA A 205 1.09 14.92 14.65
CA ALA A 205 2.49 14.61 14.34
C ALA A 205 3.22 15.83 13.76
N GLU A 206 2.58 16.61 12.88
CA GLU A 206 3.14 17.86 12.34
C GLU A 206 3.44 18.86 13.47
N GLN A 207 2.50 19.06 14.42
CA GLN A 207 2.70 19.94 15.58
C GLN A 207 3.83 19.47 16.49
N GLN A 208 3.98 18.15 16.68
CA GLN A 208 5.00 17.54 17.53
C GLN A 208 6.35 17.34 16.82
N GLN A 209 6.44 17.66 15.54
CA GLN A 209 7.60 17.36 14.67
C GLN A 209 8.00 15.87 14.73
N LEU A 210 6.98 14.99 14.81
CA LEU A 210 7.16 13.55 14.87
C LEU A 210 7.34 12.99 13.47
N GLU A 211 8.46 12.33 13.23
CA GLU A 211 8.72 11.57 12.01
C GLU A 211 8.54 10.08 12.24
N VAL A 212 7.83 9.44 11.33
CA VAL A 212 7.58 7.99 11.35
C VAL A 212 7.93 7.34 10.01
N THR A 213 8.13 6.03 10.04
CA THR A 213 8.50 5.26 8.84
C THR A 213 7.30 4.92 7.95
N ASP A 214 6.11 4.77 8.54
CA ASP A 214 4.85 4.47 7.85
C ASP A 214 3.64 5.02 8.63
N ASP A 215 2.46 4.92 8.04
CA ASP A 215 1.26 5.53 8.61
C ASP A 215 0.71 4.71 9.81
N ALA A 216 1.01 3.41 9.87
CA ALA A 216 0.66 2.57 11.01
C ALA A 216 1.39 3.03 12.29
N ALA A 217 2.64 3.44 12.17
CA ALA A 217 3.41 3.96 13.31
C ALA A 217 2.79 5.24 13.92
N LEU A 218 2.06 6.05 13.14
CA LEU A 218 1.27 7.16 13.69
C LEU A 218 0.12 6.65 14.57
N PHE A 219 -0.64 5.67 14.07
CA PHE A 219 -1.72 5.05 14.85
C PHE A 219 -1.20 4.45 16.14
N GLU A 220 -0.09 3.70 16.09
CA GLU A 220 0.55 3.11 17.27
C GLU A 220 1.00 4.17 18.25
N HIS A 221 1.63 5.27 17.78
CA HIS A 221 2.09 6.38 18.63
C HIS A 221 0.95 7.03 19.40
N PHE A 222 -0.21 7.22 18.74
CA PHE A 222 -1.39 7.82 19.38
C PHE A 222 -2.32 6.77 20.02
N GLY A 223 -1.86 5.54 20.22
CA GLY A 223 -2.58 4.49 20.95
C GLY A 223 -3.79 3.92 20.22
N LEU A 224 -3.87 4.09 18.91
CA LEU A 224 -4.93 3.55 18.09
C LEU A 224 -4.57 2.12 17.62
N PRO A 225 -5.53 1.19 17.59
CA PRO A 225 -5.24 -0.19 17.21
C PRO A 225 -5.01 -0.32 15.70
N VAL A 226 -4.00 -1.13 15.35
CA VAL A 226 -3.69 -1.52 13.97
C VAL A 226 -3.73 -3.04 13.87
N GLN A 227 -4.54 -3.56 12.95
CA GLN A 227 -4.68 -5.00 12.71
C GLN A 227 -3.80 -5.44 11.54
N ILE A 228 -3.26 -6.65 11.61
CA ILE A 228 -2.58 -7.28 10.47
C ILE A 228 -3.62 -7.98 9.58
N VAL A 229 -3.56 -7.70 8.29
CA VAL A 229 -4.15 -8.51 7.22
C VAL A 229 -3.02 -9.28 6.54
N GLU A 230 -3.20 -10.58 6.34
CA GLU A 230 -2.17 -11.38 5.70
C GLU A 230 -1.88 -10.88 4.29
N GLY A 231 -0.61 -10.50 4.09
CA GLY A 231 -0.08 -10.00 2.83
C GLY A 231 0.28 -11.12 1.85
N GLU A 232 1.13 -10.79 0.89
CA GLU A 232 1.56 -11.76 -0.13
C GLU A 232 3.08 -11.72 -0.26
N ASP A 233 3.73 -12.89 -0.32
CA ASP A 233 5.19 -12.99 -0.54
C ASP A 233 5.64 -12.30 -1.83
N THR A 234 4.79 -12.31 -2.84
CA THR A 234 5.04 -11.65 -4.13
C THR A 234 4.81 -10.15 -4.11
N ASN A 235 4.19 -9.57 -3.07
CA ASN A 235 3.95 -8.14 -2.94
C ASN A 235 5.21 -7.39 -2.47
N LEU A 236 6.33 -7.63 -3.16
CA LEU A 236 7.60 -6.98 -2.87
C LEU A 236 7.60 -5.50 -3.29
N LYS A 237 8.40 -4.69 -2.63
CA LYS A 237 8.62 -3.29 -2.98
C LYS A 237 9.83 -3.17 -3.90
N VAL A 238 9.64 -2.77 -5.14
CA VAL A 238 10.72 -2.54 -6.10
C VAL A 238 11.54 -1.32 -5.67
N THR A 239 12.75 -1.57 -5.16
CA THR A 239 13.66 -0.55 -4.62
C THR A 239 15.07 -0.63 -5.18
N THR A 240 15.45 -1.78 -5.73
CA THR A 240 16.76 -2.09 -6.29
C THR A 240 16.62 -2.74 -7.68
N PRO A 241 17.68 -2.77 -8.50
CA PRO A 241 17.68 -3.52 -9.77
C PRO A 241 17.36 -5.01 -9.60
N VAL A 242 17.75 -5.62 -8.48
CA VAL A 242 17.43 -7.03 -8.18
C VAL A 242 15.93 -7.21 -7.99
N ASP A 243 15.26 -6.29 -7.26
CA ASP A 243 13.80 -6.34 -7.08
C ASP A 243 13.07 -6.25 -8.42
N LEU A 244 13.60 -5.44 -9.35
CA LEU A 244 13.02 -5.30 -10.69
C LEU A 244 13.10 -6.63 -11.47
N ALA A 245 14.24 -7.32 -11.43
CA ALA A 245 14.40 -8.62 -12.08
C ALA A 245 13.47 -9.69 -11.47
N ILE A 246 13.31 -9.69 -10.14
CA ILE A 246 12.36 -10.58 -9.44
C ILE A 246 10.92 -10.27 -9.86
N ALA A 247 10.57 -8.97 -9.90
CA ALA A 247 9.24 -8.54 -10.32
C ALA A 247 8.94 -8.94 -11.77
N GLU A 248 9.92 -8.82 -12.66
CA GLU A 248 9.79 -9.25 -14.06
C GLU A 248 9.51 -10.75 -14.19
N TYR A 249 10.24 -11.56 -13.43
CA TYR A 249 10.03 -13.01 -13.38
C TYR A 249 8.62 -13.35 -12.88
N ILE A 250 8.18 -12.74 -11.77
CA ILE A 250 6.84 -12.98 -11.19
C ILE A 250 5.74 -12.61 -12.19
N LEU A 251 5.85 -11.44 -12.85
CA LEU A 251 4.87 -11.03 -13.86
C LEU A 251 4.84 -11.98 -15.05
N GLN A 252 5.99 -12.51 -15.45
CA GLN A 252 6.05 -13.50 -16.53
C GLN A 252 5.25 -14.75 -16.18
N GLN A 253 5.32 -15.23 -14.94
CA GLN A 253 4.56 -16.41 -14.50
C GLN A 253 3.04 -16.14 -14.38
N ARG A 254 2.64 -14.89 -14.11
CA ARG A 254 1.22 -14.50 -13.98
C ARG A 254 0.52 -14.30 -15.33
N LEU A 255 1.28 -14.06 -16.41
CA LEU A 255 0.75 -13.78 -17.75
C LEU A 255 0.71 -15.04 -18.66
N ILE A 256 1.19 -16.18 -18.15
CA ILE A 256 1.09 -17.50 -18.79
C ILE A 256 -0.16 -18.21 -18.27
#